data_2592990fa69648a5856a2b6386b4b0c4
#
_entry.id   2592990fa69648a5856a2b6386b4b0c4
#
_cell.length_a   1.000
_cell.length_b   1.000
_cell.length_c   1.000
_cell.angle_alpha   90.00
_cell.angle_beta   90.00
_cell.angle_gamma   90.00
#
_symmetry.space_group_name_H-M   'P 1'
#
loop_
_entity.id
_entity.type
_entity.pdbx_description
1 polymer ?
#
loop_
_entity_poly.entity_id
_entity_poly.type
_entity_poly.pdbx_seq_one_letter_code
_entity_poly.pdbx_strand_id
1 'polypeptide(L)'
;MKLLSVAVPCYNSAEYMEKTIRSILTGGDRVELIIVDDGSKDNTLEIANKYQRKFPDIVKVVHQENGGHGEAVNTGIKNATGLYFKVVDSDDCLGKNALKQVLDLLEKMVEEDAGLDMLITDFLYDKVGQKHKKVMRYKRSMPVGKMFTWDDVKFGKSQYLLMHSVIYRTKVLRESGMVLPKHT
;
A
#
# COMPACT_ATOMS: atom_id res chain seq x y z
N MET A 1 13.34 4.47 -12.37
CA MET A 1 12.38 3.35 -12.11
C MET A 1 11.87 3.52 -10.69
N LYS A 2 10.56 3.39 -10.45
CA LYS A 2 9.98 3.49 -9.10
C LYS A 2 10.23 2.20 -8.32
N LEU A 3 10.57 2.33 -7.03
CA LEU A 3 10.81 1.17 -6.16
C LEU A 3 9.49 0.61 -5.61
N LEU A 4 8.58 1.48 -5.16
CA LEU A 4 7.31 1.09 -4.55
C LEU A 4 6.14 1.86 -5.19
N SER A 5 5.18 1.14 -5.78
CA SER A 5 3.88 1.68 -6.14
C SER A 5 2.92 1.50 -4.97
N VAL A 6 2.31 2.59 -4.54
CA VAL A 6 1.29 2.61 -3.50
C VAL A 6 -0.04 2.94 -4.15
N ALA A 7 -0.97 2.00 -4.15
CA ALA A 7 -2.34 2.23 -4.59
C ALA A 7 -3.21 2.69 -3.41
N VAL A 8 -3.95 3.76 -3.64
CA VAL A 8 -4.90 4.31 -2.66
C VAL A 8 -6.29 4.29 -3.29
N PRO A 9 -7.11 3.26 -2.98
CA PRO A 9 -8.51 3.23 -3.34
C PRO A 9 -9.27 4.36 -2.64
N CYS A 10 -10.03 5.14 -3.38
CA CYS A 10 -10.79 6.27 -2.85
C CYS A 10 -12.24 6.22 -3.32
N TYR A 11 -13.18 6.29 -2.39
CA TYR A 11 -14.59 6.49 -2.66
C TYR A 11 -15.17 7.45 -1.60
N ASN A 12 -15.56 8.67 -2.02
CA ASN A 12 -16.02 9.74 -1.13
C ASN A 12 -15.03 10.00 0.02
N SER A 13 -13.75 10.22 -0.32
CA SER A 13 -12.63 10.29 0.62
C SER A 13 -12.09 11.70 0.85
N ALA A 14 -12.80 12.73 0.35
CA ALA A 14 -12.31 14.11 0.34
C ALA A 14 -11.91 14.64 1.74
N GLU A 15 -12.56 14.17 2.80
CA GLU A 15 -12.34 14.65 4.18
C GLU A 15 -10.96 14.22 4.73
N TYR A 16 -10.43 13.03 4.33
CA TYR A 16 -9.26 12.44 4.99
C TYR A 16 -8.10 12.07 4.06
N MET A 17 -8.33 11.90 2.74
CA MET A 17 -7.32 11.39 1.81
C MET A 17 -6.04 12.24 1.72
N GLU A 18 -6.09 13.55 1.98
CA GLU A 18 -4.90 14.40 1.91
C GLU A 18 -3.82 13.97 2.91
N LYS A 19 -4.21 13.49 4.10
CA LYS A 19 -3.27 13.00 5.10
C LYS A 19 -2.55 11.75 4.61
N THR A 20 -3.28 10.83 3.99
CA THR A 20 -2.74 9.61 3.35
C THR A 20 -1.75 9.98 2.25
N ILE A 21 -2.15 10.84 1.30
CA ILE A 21 -1.31 11.31 0.19
C ILE A 21 0.00 11.91 0.71
N ARG A 22 -0.07 12.84 1.66
CA ARG A 22 1.12 13.49 2.23
C ARG A 22 2.05 12.48 2.91
N SER A 23 1.51 11.46 3.56
CA SER A 23 2.33 10.43 4.20
C SER A 23 3.15 9.63 3.18
N ILE A 24 2.57 9.30 2.03
CA ILE A 24 3.21 8.55 0.95
C ILE A 24 4.24 9.42 0.21
N LEU A 25 3.92 10.68 -0.04
CA LEU A 25 4.84 11.64 -0.69
C LEU A 25 6.17 11.84 0.06
N THR A 26 6.25 11.48 1.35
CA THR A 26 7.51 11.48 2.10
C THR A 26 8.55 10.50 1.53
N GLY A 27 8.15 9.54 0.70
CA GLY A 27 9.03 8.59 0.00
C GLY A 27 9.81 9.19 -1.17
N GLY A 28 9.43 10.40 -1.63
CA GLY A 28 10.09 11.10 -2.73
C GLY A 28 10.06 10.32 -4.05
N ASP A 29 11.13 10.38 -4.82
CA ASP A 29 11.21 9.79 -6.16
C ASP A 29 11.21 8.25 -6.17
N ARG A 30 11.41 7.62 -5.02
CA ARG A 30 11.38 6.16 -4.88
C ARG A 30 9.98 5.58 -4.90
N VAL A 31 8.94 6.41 -4.69
CA VAL A 31 7.55 5.97 -4.70
C VAL A 31 6.80 6.43 -5.95
N GLU A 32 5.78 5.66 -6.32
CA GLU A 32 4.68 6.03 -7.19
C GLU A 32 3.40 5.97 -6.36
N LEU A 33 2.59 7.00 -6.39
CA LEU A 33 1.28 7.04 -5.74
C LEU A 33 0.20 6.96 -6.80
N ILE A 34 -0.60 5.89 -6.77
CA ILE A 34 -1.72 5.67 -7.68
C ILE A 34 -3.00 5.90 -6.89
N ILE A 35 -3.64 7.04 -7.08
CA ILE A 35 -4.95 7.34 -6.50
C ILE A 35 -6.00 6.81 -7.45
N VAL A 36 -6.79 5.83 -6.99
CA VAL A 36 -7.90 5.27 -7.77
C VAL A 36 -9.20 5.82 -7.22
N ASP A 37 -9.80 6.76 -7.93
CA ASP A 37 -11.12 7.29 -7.62
C ASP A 37 -12.20 6.38 -8.18
N ASP A 38 -12.87 5.67 -7.30
CA ASP A 38 -13.90 4.66 -7.61
C ASP A 38 -15.30 5.29 -7.72
N GLY A 39 -15.43 6.32 -8.57
CA GLY A 39 -16.70 6.95 -8.85
C GLY A 39 -17.23 7.83 -7.71
N SER A 40 -16.36 8.57 -7.03
CA SER A 40 -16.74 9.48 -5.93
C SER A 40 -17.71 10.57 -6.40
N LYS A 41 -18.56 11.00 -5.49
CA LYS A 41 -19.56 12.06 -5.67
C LYS A 41 -19.23 13.36 -4.93
N ASP A 42 -18.17 13.32 -4.12
CA ASP A 42 -17.60 14.46 -3.41
C ASP A 42 -16.38 15.04 -4.13
N ASN A 43 -15.59 15.87 -3.47
CA ASN A 43 -14.41 16.52 -4.06
C ASN A 43 -13.18 15.61 -4.15
N THR A 44 -13.30 14.29 -3.95
CA THR A 44 -12.18 13.32 -3.98
C THR A 44 -11.36 13.43 -5.27
N LEU A 45 -12.02 13.37 -6.43
CA LEU A 45 -11.35 13.44 -7.74
C LEU A 45 -10.65 14.79 -7.97
N GLU A 46 -11.26 15.89 -7.53
CA GLU A 46 -10.65 17.22 -7.63
C GLU A 46 -9.36 17.31 -6.81
N ILE A 47 -9.40 16.82 -5.56
CA ILE A 47 -8.22 16.75 -4.68
C ILE A 47 -7.13 15.89 -5.31
N ALA A 48 -7.47 14.70 -5.80
CA ALA A 48 -6.53 13.79 -6.45
C ALA A 48 -5.83 14.49 -7.63
N ASN A 49 -6.59 15.11 -8.53
CA ASN A 49 -6.07 15.83 -9.69
C ASN A 49 -5.18 17.03 -9.32
N LYS A 50 -5.48 17.72 -8.21
CA LYS A 50 -4.62 18.78 -7.66
C LYS A 50 -3.24 18.23 -7.28
N TYR A 51 -3.18 17.08 -6.62
CA TYR A 51 -1.92 16.43 -6.25
C TYR A 51 -1.16 15.90 -7.48
N GLN A 52 -1.85 15.34 -8.47
CA GLN A 52 -1.20 14.91 -9.72
C GLN A 52 -0.55 16.10 -10.45
N ARG A 53 -1.24 17.24 -10.56
CA ARG A 53 -0.65 18.45 -11.16
C ARG A 53 0.57 18.96 -10.39
N LYS A 54 0.57 18.82 -9.06
CA LYS A 54 1.67 19.30 -8.20
C LYS A 54 2.87 18.35 -8.21
N PHE A 55 2.65 17.05 -8.37
CA PHE A 55 3.66 15.99 -8.32
C PHE A 55 3.50 15.02 -9.49
N PRO A 56 3.64 15.50 -10.76
CA PRO A 56 3.30 14.70 -11.95
C PRO A 56 4.17 13.45 -12.13
N ASP A 57 5.40 13.46 -11.59
CA ASP A 57 6.33 12.33 -11.67
C ASP A 57 6.11 11.28 -10.58
N ILE A 58 5.26 11.59 -9.58
CA ILE A 58 5.02 10.70 -8.42
C ILE A 58 3.56 10.27 -8.36
N VAL A 59 2.61 11.17 -8.61
CA VAL A 59 1.17 10.94 -8.44
C VAL A 59 0.51 10.68 -9.78
N LYS A 60 -0.18 9.54 -9.87
CA LYS A 60 -1.04 9.15 -10.97
C LYS A 60 -2.47 9.03 -10.45
N VAL A 61 -3.43 9.61 -11.16
CA VAL A 61 -4.85 9.48 -10.85
C VAL A 61 -5.53 8.61 -11.90
N VAL A 62 -6.34 7.67 -11.45
CA VAL A 62 -7.22 6.85 -12.29
C VAL A 62 -8.63 7.01 -11.77
N HIS A 63 -9.54 7.49 -12.64
CA HIS A 63 -10.96 7.54 -12.35
C HIS A 63 -11.67 6.38 -13.03
N GLN A 64 -12.61 5.74 -12.33
CA GLN A 64 -13.42 4.64 -12.84
C GLN A 64 -14.86 4.75 -12.33
N GLU A 65 -15.79 4.03 -12.97
CA GLU A 65 -17.10 3.78 -12.40
C GLU A 65 -16.97 2.93 -11.13
N ASN A 66 -17.85 3.18 -10.15
CA ASN A 66 -17.78 2.48 -8.87
C ASN A 66 -17.88 0.95 -9.07
N GLY A 67 -16.78 0.28 -8.77
CA GLY A 67 -16.64 -1.18 -8.81
C GLY A 67 -16.40 -1.81 -7.44
N GLY A 68 -16.32 -0.98 -6.40
CA GLY A 68 -15.98 -1.36 -5.03
C GLY A 68 -14.47 -1.44 -4.78
N HIS A 69 -14.11 -1.60 -3.50
CA HIS A 69 -12.72 -1.56 -3.05
C HIS A 69 -11.82 -2.55 -3.81
N GLY A 70 -12.28 -3.80 -4.01
CA GLY A 70 -11.51 -4.82 -4.72
C GLY A 70 -11.17 -4.42 -6.16
N GLU A 71 -12.13 -3.85 -6.90
CA GLU A 71 -11.89 -3.39 -8.27
C GLU A 71 -10.95 -2.18 -8.32
N ALA A 72 -11.05 -1.27 -7.36
CA ALA A 72 -10.12 -0.15 -7.26
C ALA A 72 -8.69 -0.63 -6.97
N VAL A 73 -8.51 -1.66 -6.14
CA VAL A 73 -7.20 -2.31 -5.92
C VAL A 73 -6.69 -2.98 -7.20
N ASN A 74 -7.54 -3.73 -7.93
CA ASN A 74 -7.18 -4.33 -9.23
C ASN A 74 -6.68 -3.28 -10.22
N THR A 75 -7.37 -2.14 -10.28
CA THR A 75 -6.96 -0.99 -11.09
C THR A 75 -5.61 -0.44 -10.65
N GLY A 76 -5.36 -0.36 -9.34
CA GLY A 76 -4.06 0.02 -8.79
C GLY A 76 -2.94 -0.94 -9.23
N ILE A 77 -3.15 -2.25 -9.12
CA ILE A 77 -2.20 -3.29 -9.55
C ILE A 77 -1.89 -3.17 -11.05
N LYS A 78 -2.93 -2.98 -11.87
CA LYS A 78 -2.79 -2.82 -13.32
C LYS A 78 -1.94 -1.60 -13.69
N ASN A 79 -2.06 -0.52 -12.95
CA ASN A 79 -1.40 0.75 -13.21
C ASN A 79 -0.03 0.92 -12.55
N ALA A 80 0.37 0.01 -11.67
CA ALA A 80 1.65 0.06 -10.94
C ALA A 80 2.85 -0.08 -11.88
N THR A 81 3.90 0.74 -11.68
CA THR A 81 5.16 0.68 -12.43
C THR A 81 6.36 0.35 -11.53
N GLY A 82 6.19 0.44 -10.21
CA GLY A 82 7.20 0.12 -9.23
C GLY A 82 7.52 -1.37 -9.13
N LEU A 83 8.73 -1.68 -8.70
CA LEU A 83 9.17 -3.06 -8.47
C LEU A 83 8.32 -3.78 -7.42
N TYR A 84 7.88 -3.05 -6.42
CA TYR A 84 7.00 -3.52 -5.35
C TYR A 84 5.68 -2.77 -5.34
N PHE A 85 4.66 -3.38 -4.77
CA PHE A 85 3.29 -2.88 -4.71
C PHE A 85 2.72 -2.98 -3.30
N LYS A 86 2.02 -1.94 -2.88
CA LYS A 86 1.29 -1.88 -1.61
C LYS A 86 -0.06 -1.21 -1.80
N VAL A 87 -1.07 -1.67 -1.06
CA VAL A 87 -2.34 -0.96 -0.88
C VAL A 87 -2.29 -0.18 0.44
N VAL A 88 -2.80 1.04 0.43
CA VAL A 88 -3.04 1.86 1.62
C VAL A 88 -4.44 2.46 1.49
N ASP A 89 -5.30 2.22 2.48
CA ASP A 89 -6.64 2.78 2.49
C ASP A 89 -6.60 4.31 2.59
N SER A 90 -7.60 4.97 2.02
CA SER A 90 -7.63 6.43 1.88
C SER A 90 -7.70 7.19 3.21
N ASP A 91 -7.99 6.51 4.33
CA ASP A 91 -8.02 7.01 5.71
C ASP A 91 -6.80 6.58 6.55
N ASP A 92 -5.91 5.74 5.97
CA ASP A 92 -4.69 5.28 6.63
C ASP A 92 -3.46 6.15 6.30
N CYS A 93 -2.38 5.99 7.07
CA CYS A 93 -1.14 6.72 6.86
C CYS A 93 0.09 5.83 7.00
N LEU A 94 1.10 6.10 6.20
CA LEU A 94 2.42 5.53 6.39
C LEU A 94 3.25 6.41 7.33
N GLY A 95 3.83 5.82 8.37
CA GLY A 95 4.78 6.53 9.23
C GLY A 95 6.04 6.91 8.44
N LYS A 96 6.45 8.19 8.49
CA LYS A 96 7.61 8.70 7.73
C LYS A 96 8.89 7.86 7.93
N ASN A 97 9.21 7.52 9.17
CA ASN A 97 10.39 6.70 9.47
C ASN A 97 10.20 5.25 9.01
N ALA A 98 8.98 4.69 9.13
CA ALA A 98 8.67 3.34 8.67
C ALA A 98 8.76 3.25 7.14
N LEU A 99 8.20 4.21 6.40
CA LEU A 99 8.30 4.24 4.95
C LEU A 99 9.76 4.35 4.50
N LYS A 100 10.57 5.21 5.15
CA LYS A 100 12.00 5.30 4.85
C LYS A 100 12.71 3.96 5.04
N GLN A 101 12.50 3.30 6.18
CA GLN A 101 13.12 1.99 6.47
C GLN A 101 12.69 0.91 5.48
N VAL A 102 11.42 0.89 5.09
CA VAL A 102 10.88 -0.01 4.05
C VAL A 102 11.60 0.24 2.72
N LEU A 103 11.66 1.48 2.28
CA LEU A 103 12.30 1.82 1.00
C LEU A 103 13.80 1.48 1.01
N ASP A 104 14.52 1.79 2.09
CA ASP A 104 15.95 1.46 2.23
C ASP A 104 16.17 -0.07 2.20
N LEU A 105 15.29 -0.85 2.84
CA LEU A 105 15.35 -2.31 2.81
C LEU A 105 15.06 -2.87 1.41
N LEU A 106 14.00 -2.39 0.76
CA LEU A 106 13.64 -2.85 -0.59
C LEU A 106 14.74 -2.53 -1.60
N GLU A 107 15.35 -1.35 -1.52
CA GLU A 107 16.48 -0.93 -2.36
C GLU A 107 17.67 -1.87 -2.18
N LYS A 108 18.05 -2.16 -0.93
CA LYS A 108 19.09 -3.13 -0.61
C LYS A 108 18.77 -4.53 -1.17
N MET A 109 17.53 -5.02 -1.03
CA MET A 109 17.14 -6.34 -1.55
C MET A 109 17.21 -6.40 -3.09
N VAL A 110 16.95 -5.29 -3.77
CA VAL A 110 17.10 -5.18 -5.23
C VAL A 110 18.58 -5.16 -5.63
N GLU A 111 19.42 -4.39 -4.94
CA GLU A 111 20.86 -4.30 -5.21
C GLU A 111 21.57 -5.65 -4.99
N GLU A 112 21.15 -6.41 -3.99
CA GLU A 112 21.70 -7.73 -3.66
C GLU A 112 21.09 -8.88 -4.51
N ASP A 113 20.14 -8.59 -5.41
CA ASP A 113 19.36 -9.58 -6.17
C ASP A 113 18.77 -10.69 -5.26
N ALA A 114 18.30 -10.29 -4.09
CA ALA A 114 17.93 -11.22 -3.02
C ALA A 114 16.64 -12.01 -3.29
N GLY A 115 15.93 -11.74 -4.40
CA GLY A 115 14.73 -12.48 -4.78
C GLY A 115 13.53 -12.31 -3.84
N LEU A 116 13.42 -11.18 -3.13
CA LEU A 116 12.33 -10.92 -2.19
C LEU A 116 10.99 -10.79 -2.93
N ASP A 117 10.06 -11.73 -2.71
CA ASP A 117 8.73 -11.72 -3.33
C ASP A 117 7.69 -10.96 -2.50
N MET A 118 7.85 -10.97 -1.17
CA MET A 118 6.94 -10.30 -0.27
C MET A 118 7.66 -9.81 0.98
N LEU A 119 7.39 -8.56 1.38
CA LEU A 119 7.82 -8.00 2.65
C LEU A 119 6.61 -7.87 3.58
N ILE A 120 6.73 -8.39 4.80
CA ILE A 120 5.71 -8.27 5.84
C ILE A 120 6.19 -7.30 6.91
N THR A 121 5.37 -6.33 7.24
CA THR A 121 5.65 -5.30 8.25
C THR A 121 4.62 -5.35 9.38
N ASP A 122 5.00 -4.91 10.56
CA ASP A 122 4.04 -4.62 11.63
C ASP A 122 3.20 -3.38 11.24
N PHE A 123 2.02 -3.24 11.82
CA PHE A 123 1.21 -2.04 11.66
C PHE A 123 0.54 -1.63 12.98
N LEU A 124 0.04 -0.40 13.01
CA LEU A 124 -0.50 0.25 14.19
C LEU A 124 -1.97 0.59 13.99
N TYR A 125 -2.85 0.12 14.86
CA TYR A 125 -4.19 0.68 14.99
C TYR A 125 -4.14 1.97 15.80
N ASP A 126 -4.43 3.09 15.14
CA ASP A 126 -4.51 4.43 15.72
C ASP A 126 -5.94 4.95 15.61
N LYS A 127 -6.81 4.43 16.48
CA LYS A 127 -8.23 4.83 16.45
C LYS A 127 -8.43 6.22 17.05
N VAL A 128 -9.12 7.07 16.30
CA VAL A 128 -9.49 8.43 16.75
C VAL A 128 -10.20 8.35 18.12
N GLY A 129 -9.78 9.19 19.07
CA GLY A 129 -10.36 9.25 20.41
C GLY A 129 -9.88 8.17 21.40
N GLN A 130 -9.03 7.23 21.01
CA GLN A 130 -8.44 6.24 21.93
C GLN A 130 -7.03 6.67 22.35
N LYS A 131 -6.77 6.64 23.68
CA LYS A 131 -5.44 6.95 24.23
C LYS A 131 -4.39 5.86 23.95
N HIS A 132 -4.83 4.62 23.72
CA HIS A 132 -3.94 3.47 23.55
C HIS A 132 -3.93 3.00 22.11
N LYS A 133 -2.75 3.01 21.50
CA LYS A 133 -2.49 2.47 20.16
C LYS A 133 -2.18 0.98 20.25
N LYS A 134 -2.78 0.15 19.39
CA LYS A 134 -2.52 -1.29 19.36
C LYS A 134 -1.57 -1.61 18.20
N VAL A 135 -0.38 -2.10 18.53
CA VAL A 135 0.57 -2.60 17.52
C VAL A 135 0.26 -4.05 17.19
N MET A 136 0.01 -4.35 15.93
CA MET A 136 -0.09 -5.70 15.39
C MET A 136 1.31 -6.18 14.99
N ARG A 137 1.80 -7.22 15.67
CA ARG A 137 3.15 -7.75 15.48
C ARG A 137 3.11 -9.19 15.02
N TYR A 138 3.94 -9.51 14.03
CA TYR A 138 4.03 -10.85 13.45
C TYR A 138 5.19 -11.70 13.97
N LYS A 139 6.06 -11.15 14.81
CA LYS A 139 7.26 -11.83 15.33
C LYS A 139 7.03 -13.17 16.05
N ARG A 140 5.77 -13.46 16.45
CA ARG A 140 5.39 -14.75 17.04
C ARG A 140 4.96 -15.78 16.03
N SER A 141 4.66 -15.34 14.80
CA SER A 141 4.08 -16.16 13.73
C SER A 141 5.06 -16.43 12.61
N MET A 142 6.11 -15.62 12.49
CA MET A 142 7.08 -15.72 11.41
C MET A 142 8.45 -15.16 11.83
N PRO A 143 9.54 -15.57 11.17
CA PRO A 143 10.87 -15.02 11.38
C PRO A 143 10.94 -13.51 11.15
N VAL A 144 11.82 -12.82 11.87
CA VAL A 144 12.03 -11.37 11.74
C VAL A 144 13.47 -11.09 11.33
N GLY A 145 13.65 -10.13 10.43
CA GLY A 145 14.96 -9.64 9.99
C GLY A 145 15.75 -10.62 9.11
N LYS A 146 15.10 -11.64 8.56
CA LYS A 146 15.71 -12.61 7.63
C LYS A 146 14.70 -13.09 6.59
N MET A 147 15.20 -13.61 5.48
CA MET A 147 14.39 -14.32 4.50
C MET A 147 13.81 -15.61 5.09
N PHE A 148 12.59 -15.96 4.70
CA PHE A 148 11.90 -17.17 5.11
C PHE A 148 10.92 -17.62 4.03
N THR A 149 10.41 -18.84 4.14
CA THR A 149 9.35 -19.38 3.28
C THR A 149 8.06 -19.56 4.07
N TRP A 150 6.97 -19.90 3.40
CA TRP A 150 5.68 -20.16 4.06
C TRP A 150 5.73 -21.34 5.03
N ASP A 151 6.69 -22.26 4.88
CA ASP A 151 6.88 -23.39 5.81
C ASP A 151 7.33 -22.94 7.20
N ASP A 152 7.94 -21.75 7.29
CA ASP A 152 8.38 -21.14 8.54
C ASP A 152 7.25 -20.38 9.27
N VAL A 153 6.07 -20.19 8.62
CA VAL A 153 4.98 -19.37 9.14
C VAL A 153 4.02 -20.21 9.97
N LYS A 154 3.76 -19.78 11.22
CA LYS A 154 2.85 -20.46 12.16
C LYS A 154 1.88 -19.45 12.77
N PHE A 155 0.69 -19.35 12.16
CA PHE A 155 -0.37 -18.54 12.76
C PHE A 155 -1.06 -19.28 13.91
N GLY A 156 -1.24 -18.59 15.02
CA GLY A 156 -2.13 -19.04 16.11
C GLY A 156 -3.61 -18.91 15.72
N LYS A 157 -4.49 -19.47 16.55
CA LYS A 157 -5.94 -19.26 16.41
C LYS A 157 -6.21 -17.74 16.46
N SER A 158 -6.97 -17.22 15.51
CA SER A 158 -7.32 -15.78 15.38
C SER A 158 -6.17 -14.85 14.94
N GLN A 159 -5.04 -15.37 14.47
CA GLN A 159 -4.03 -14.56 13.78
C GLN A 159 -4.23 -14.65 12.26
N TYR A 160 -4.11 -13.52 11.60
CA TYR A 160 -4.24 -13.41 10.14
C TYR A 160 -3.34 -12.29 9.63
N LEU A 161 -2.99 -12.36 8.37
CA LEU A 161 -2.20 -11.36 7.69
C LEU A 161 -3.16 -10.35 7.01
N LEU A 162 -3.03 -9.09 7.36
CA LEU A 162 -3.81 -8.01 6.75
C LEU A 162 -3.03 -7.33 5.62
N MET A 163 -3.74 -6.79 4.64
CA MET A 163 -3.14 -6.05 3.52
C MET A 163 -2.31 -4.85 3.99
N HIS A 164 -2.66 -4.24 5.14
CA HIS A 164 -1.90 -3.13 5.74
C HIS A 164 -0.43 -3.50 6.05
N SER A 165 -0.13 -4.78 6.23
CA SER A 165 1.21 -5.28 6.57
C SER A 165 2.00 -5.78 5.39
N VAL A 166 1.40 -5.95 4.22
CA VAL A 166 2.03 -6.64 3.09
C VAL A 166 2.47 -5.68 2.00
N ILE A 167 3.66 -5.96 1.47
CA ILE A 167 4.21 -5.34 0.26
C ILE A 167 4.64 -6.48 -0.65
N TYR A 168 4.13 -6.52 -1.87
CA TYR A 168 4.39 -7.59 -2.83
C TYR A 168 5.38 -7.15 -3.90
N ARG A 169 6.20 -8.07 -4.41
CA ARG A 169 6.86 -7.86 -5.70
C ARG A 169 5.78 -7.75 -6.79
N THR A 170 5.73 -6.65 -7.51
CA THR A 170 4.67 -6.36 -8.50
C THR A 170 4.55 -7.45 -9.56
N LYS A 171 5.70 -7.98 -10.02
CA LYS A 171 5.73 -9.07 -10.99
C LYS A 171 5.03 -10.33 -10.46
N VAL A 172 5.39 -10.78 -9.26
CA VAL A 172 4.79 -11.98 -8.63
C VAL A 172 3.29 -11.81 -8.43
N LEU A 173 2.86 -10.62 -7.97
CA LEU A 173 1.43 -10.33 -7.79
C LEU A 173 0.65 -10.42 -9.10
N ARG A 174 1.20 -9.92 -10.21
CA ARG A 174 0.56 -10.01 -11.53
C ARG A 174 0.56 -11.41 -12.10
N GLU A 175 1.67 -12.13 -11.98
CA GLU A 175 1.81 -13.51 -12.47
C GLU A 175 0.93 -14.51 -11.70
N SER A 176 0.56 -14.20 -10.46
CA SER A 176 -0.39 -15.01 -9.67
C SER A 176 -1.79 -15.08 -10.31
N GLY A 177 -2.13 -14.14 -11.18
CA GLY A 177 -3.46 -14.04 -11.78
C GLY A 177 -4.58 -13.69 -10.80
N MET A 178 -4.24 -13.32 -9.56
CA MET A 178 -5.24 -12.96 -8.55
C MET A 178 -6.01 -11.70 -8.94
N VAL A 179 -7.32 -11.82 -8.91
CA VAL A 179 -8.27 -10.70 -9.13
C VAL A 179 -9.20 -10.63 -7.93
N LEU A 180 -9.29 -9.46 -7.33
CA LEU A 180 -10.22 -9.22 -6.22
C LEU A 180 -11.65 -9.07 -6.76
N PRO A 181 -12.67 -9.57 -6.03
CA PRO A 181 -14.07 -9.45 -6.47
C PRO A 181 -14.51 -7.98 -6.54
N LYS A 182 -15.45 -7.70 -7.44
CA LYS A 182 -16.14 -6.41 -7.48
C LYS A 182 -17.09 -6.28 -6.28
N HIS A 183 -17.33 -5.03 -5.88
CA HIS A 183 -18.25 -4.68 -4.78
C HIS A 183 -17.96 -5.38 -3.45
N THR A 184 -16.67 -5.53 -3.13
CA THR A 184 -16.20 -5.99 -1.80
C THR A 184 -15.56 -4.82 -1.06
#